data_32efa20dcfa53ef2578c77b580339f49
#
_entry.id   32efa20dcfa53ef2578c77b580339f49
#
_cell.length_a   1.000
_cell.length_b   1.000
_cell.length_c   1.000
_cell.angle_alpha   90.00
_cell.angle_beta   90.00
_cell.angle_gamma   90.00
#
_symmetry.space_group_name_H-M   'P 1'
#
loop_
_entity.id
_entity.type
_entity.pdbx_description
1 polymer ?
#
loop_
_entity_poly.entity_id
_entity_poly.type
_entity_poly.pdbx_seq_one_letter_code
_entity_poly.pdbx_strand_id
1 'polypeptide(L)' 'MKIEIGDLVRHTNIPAFGVGLVTGRKEGSAGVFVRWLDPKRATCKTSMEIDLMLEVINENNENR' A
#
# COMPACT_ATOMS: atom_id res chain seq x y z
N MET A 1 3.14 -0.75 13.69
CA MET A 1 3.07 0.33 12.77
C MET A 1 1.76 0.35 12.03
N LYS A 2 1.19 1.51 11.86
CA LYS A 2 -0.11 1.60 11.29
C LYS A 2 -0.09 2.25 9.93
N ILE A 3 -0.73 1.62 8.97
CA ILE A 3 -0.82 2.15 7.63
C ILE A 3 -2.09 2.93 7.51
N GLU A 4 -2.00 4.14 6.96
CA GLU A 4 -3.17 5.00 6.88
C GLU A 4 -3.45 5.38 5.46
N ILE A 5 -4.66 5.83 5.22
CA ILE A 5 -5.04 6.29 3.89
C ILE A 5 -4.15 7.44 3.50
N GLY A 6 -3.64 7.40 2.30
CA GLY A 6 -2.72 8.41 1.80
C GLY A 6 -1.26 8.01 1.89
N ASP A 7 -0.97 6.90 2.57
CA ASP A 7 0.41 6.46 2.66
C ASP A 7 0.87 5.83 1.36
N LEU A 8 2.14 6.00 1.06
CA LEU A 8 2.75 5.27 -0.04
C LEU A 8 3.38 4.02 0.52
N VAL A 9 3.15 2.91 -0.14
CA VAL A 9 3.59 1.61 0.37
C VAL A 9 4.17 0.78 -0.75
N ARG A 10 4.83 -0.29 -0.37
CA ARG A 10 5.25 -1.30 -1.33
C ARG A 10 4.97 -2.66 -0.71
N HIS A 11 4.82 -3.66 -1.55
CA HIS A 11 4.54 -4.99 -1.09
C HIS A 11 5.85 -5.66 -0.72
N THR A 12 5.92 -6.23 0.48
CA THR A 12 7.18 -6.76 0.94
C THR A 12 7.57 -8.03 0.21
N ASN A 13 6.60 -8.79 -0.30
CA ASN A 13 6.89 -10.04 -0.97
C ASN A 13 6.85 -9.95 -2.48
N ILE A 14 6.27 -8.93 -3.02
CA ILE A 14 6.13 -8.82 -4.46
C ILE A 14 6.62 -7.45 -4.90
N PRO A 15 7.92 -7.29 -5.02
CA PRO A 15 8.47 -5.99 -5.37
C PRO A 15 8.03 -5.52 -6.75
N ALA A 16 7.59 -6.43 -7.59
CA ALA A 16 7.18 -6.02 -8.91
C ALA A 16 5.92 -5.17 -8.90
N PHE A 17 5.20 -5.12 -7.81
CA PHE A 17 4.03 -4.27 -7.74
C PHE A 17 4.41 -2.79 -7.77
N GLY A 18 5.62 -2.45 -7.39
CA GLY A 18 6.04 -1.06 -7.40
C GLY A 18 5.48 -0.31 -6.20
N VAL A 19 5.15 0.95 -6.41
CA VAL A 19 4.68 1.81 -5.34
C VAL A 19 3.16 1.86 -5.38
N GLY A 20 2.53 1.76 -4.24
CA GLY A 20 1.10 1.84 -4.16
C GLY A 20 0.65 2.95 -3.24
N LEU A 21 -0.55 3.42 -3.45
CA LEU A 21 -1.15 4.43 -2.61
C LEU A 21 -2.31 3.80 -1.88
N VAL A 22 -2.33 3.95 -0.58
CA VAL A 22 -3.42 3.40 0.22
C VAL A 22 -4.62 4.30 0.06
N THR A 23 -5.70 3.74 -0.44
CA THR A 23 -6.88 4.54 -0.72
C THR A 23 -8.03 4.26 0.23
N GLY A 24 -7.96 3.17 1.00
CA GLY A 24 -9.03 2.87 1.93
C GLY A 24 -8.63 1.77 2.87
N ARG A 25 -9.45 1.53 3.86
CA ARG A 25 -9.23 0.47 4.80
C ARG A 25 -10.49 -0.36 4.90
N LYS A 26 -10.32 -1.66 5.09
CA LYS A 26 -11.46 -2.51 5.27
C LYS A 26 -11.78 -2.57 6.74
N GLU A 27 -12.96 -2.11 7.09
CA GLU A 27 -13.32 -2.05 8.47
C GLU A 27 -13.43 -3.43 9.05
N GLY A 28 -12.98 -3.59 10.26
CA GLY A 28 -13.07 -4.87 10.91
C GLY A 28 -11.99 -5.85 10.54
N SER A 29 -10.99 -5.43 9.79
CA SER A 29 -9.92 -6.34 9.45
C SER A 29 -8.63 -5.55 9.30
N ALA A 30 -7.55 -6.26 9.06
CA ALA A 30 -6.26 -5.63 8.85
C ALA A 30 -6.05 -5.26 7.40
N GLY A 31 -7.06 -5.36 6.56
CA GLY A 31 -6.89 -5.13 5.14
C GLY A 31 -6.95 -3.67 4.78
N VAL A 32 -6.19 -3.29 3.78
CA VAL A 32 -6.24 -1.96 3.23
C VAL A 32 -6.34 -2.09 1.72
N PHE A 33 -6.92 -1.08 1.09
CA PHE A 33 -7.03 -1.06 -0.36
C PHE A 33 -5.89 -0.22 -0.90
N VAL A 34 -5.17 -0.76 -1.88
CA VAL A 34 -4.00 -0.10 -2.43
C VAL A 34 -4.17 0.04 -3.91
N ARG A 35 -3.92 1.25 -4.40
CA ARG A 35 -3.90 1.48 -5.84
C ARG A 35 -2.44 1.53 -6.26
N TRP A 36 -2.03 0.62 -7.13
CA TRP A 36 -0.65 0.53 -7.53
C TRP A 36 -0.38 1.55 -8.63
N LEU A 37 0.54 2.45 -8.35
CA LEU A 37 0.74 3.60 -9.20
C LEU A 37 1.56 3.31 -10.44
N ASP A 38 2.39 2.29 -10.37
CA ASP A 38 3.23 1.97 -11.50
C ASP A 38 3.27 0.49 -11.72
N PRO A 39 2.18 -0.09 -12.09
CA PRO A 39 2.12 -1.54 -12.21
C PRO A 39 2.70 -1.94 -13.54
N LYS A 40 3.93 -2.32 -13.54
CA LYS A 40 4.53 -2.75 -14.76
C LYS A 40 3.80 -3.90 -15.37
N ARG A 41 3.17 -4.67 -14.57
CA ARG A 41 2.40 -5.75 -15.09
C ARG A 41 1.03 -5.36 -15.37
N ALA A 42 0.55 -4.36 -14.81
CA ALA A 42 -0.70 -3.77 -15.13
C ALA A 42 -1.92 -4.65 -15.00
N THR A 43 -1.79 -5.81 -14.49
CA THR A 43 -2.96 -6.63 -14.37
C THR A 43 -3.69 -6.38 -13.09
N CYS A 44 -3.02 -5.72 -12.15
CA CYS A 44 -3.64 -5.50 -10.88
C CYS A 44 -3.42 -4.09 -10.49
N LYS A 45 -4.34 -3.25 -10.81
CA LYS A 45 -4.18 -1.86 -10.49
C LYS A 45 -4.62 -1.52 -9.10
N THR A 46 -5.56 -2.25 -8.57
CA THR A 46 -6.05 -2.02 -7.23
C THR A 46 -6.22 -3.38 -6.58
N SER A 47 -5.73 -3.51 -5.36
CA SER A 47 -5.90 -4.76 -4.66
C SER A 47 -6.08 -4.49 -3.19
N MET A 48 -6.55 -5.48 -2.47
CA MET A 48 -6.66 -5.40 -1.03
C MET A 48 -5.55 -6.24 -0.44
N GLU A 49 -4.76 -5.64 0.42
CA GLU A 49 -3.65 -6.34 1.03
C GLU A 49 -3.73 -6.18 2.52
N ILE A 50 -3.19 -7.12 3.26
CA ILE A 50 -3.14 -6.94 4.69
C ILE A 50 -1.91 -6.12 5.02
N ASP A 51 -2.02 -5.32 6.06
CA ASP A 51 -0.98 -4.36 6.34
C ASP A 51 0.33 -5.02 6.70
N LEU A 52 0.32 -6.25 7.15
CA LEU A 52 1.58 -6.93 7.44
C LEU A 52 2.40 -7.18 6.18
N MET A 53 1.76 -7.17 5.03
CA MET A 53 2.47 -7.42 3.78
C MET A 53 2.92 -6.14 3.12
N LEU A 54 2.71 -5.01 3.75
CA LEU A 54 3.03 -3.73 3.15
C LEU A 54 4.03 -2.98 4.00
N GLU A 55 4.82 -2.13 3.35
CA GLU A 55 5.80 -1.35 4.03
C GLU A 55 5.62 0.10 3.60
N VAL A 56 5.51 1.00 4.56
CA VAL A 56 5.32 2.40 4.25
C VAL A 56 6.64 2.99 3.81
N ILE A 57 6.64 3.72 2.71
CA ILE A 57 7.86 4.26 2.16
C ILE A 57 7.90 5.77 2.10
N ASN A 58 6.82 6.45 2.43
CA ASN A 58 6.86 7.91 2.41
C ASN A 58 7.18 8.43 3.78
N GLU A 59 8.35 8.11 4.25
CA GLU A 59 8.66 8.43 5.59
C GLU A 59 8.92 9.85 5.83
N ASN A 60 9.09 10.61 4.81
CA ASN A 60 9.32 12.00 5.02
C ASN A 60 8.18 12.66 5.71
N ASN A 61 7.07 12.02 5.74
CA ASN A 61 5.96 12.68 6.34
C ASN A 61 6.06 12.73 7.82
N GLU A 62 6.97 12.00 8.37
CA GLU A 62 7.00 12.01 9.78
C GLU A 62 7.57 13.24 10.31
N ASN A 63 8.13 14.07 9.52
CA ASN A 63 8.59 15.26 10.10
C ASN A 63 7.56 16.27 10.25
N ARG A 64 6.39 15.98 9.99
CA ARG A 64 5.38 16.94 10.25
C ARG A 64 5.06 17.04 11.70
#